data_e812e2c0cd359a4c376c25833a076ba6
#
_entry.id   e812e2c0cd359a4c376c25833a076ba6
#
_cell.length_a   1.000
_cell.length_b   1.000
_cell.length_c   1.000
_cell.angle_alpha   90.00
_cell.angle_beta   90.00
_cell.angle_gamma   90.00
#
_symmetry.space_group_name_H-M   'P 1'
#
loop_
_entity.id
_entity.type
_entity.pdbx_description
1 polymer ?
#
loop_
_entity_poly.entity_id
_entity_poly.type
_entity_poly.pdbx_seq_one_letter_code
_entity_poly.pdbx_strand_id
1 'polypeptide(L)'
;CRVLAFQVASRRWPVLGPARQETEQEMALSFTEKKRIRKSFGRIPEAIDMPNLIDYMMVNFFGGNRDWDDHNWYSINPRVDRGGYKFVCWDAERTLESITGDNRTGVGQDNKPSRLYSQLRSNSEFNLEFGDRAHKHLFNGGALTPENTIARYQALADVIDRAIVGESARWGDSKRANPYTRNVEWVAERDRILNSYLPQRSDVTLSQLRSANLYPDTDAPVFSQHGGHVLSATELTMSNNSGTIYYTTNGSDPRLPGGSLNPNAKQYDGSVSTTTLVAAGLVWKYL
;
A
#
# COMPACT_ATOMS: atom_id res chain seq x y z
N CYS A 1 11.82 -4.51 -22.17
CA CYS A 1 10.58 -3.73 -21.95
C CYS A 1 9.84 -4.29 -20.74
N ARG A 2 9.94 -3.64 -19.58
CA ARG A 2 9.25 -4.04 -18.36
C ARG A 2 7.99 -3.18 -18.24
N VAL A 3 6.90 -3.61 -18.83
CA VAL A 3 5.60 -2.94 -18.66
C VAL A 3 4.86 -3.63 -17.53
N LEU A 4 4.77 -3.00 -16.39
CA LEU A 4 3.93 -3.39 -15.28
C LEU A 4 3.14 -2.19 -14.80
N ALA A 5 1.95 -2.04 -15.33
CA ALA A 5 0.96 -1.14 -14.75
C ALA A 5 0.31 -1.83 -13.55
N PHE A 6 0.70 -1.46 -12.35
CA PHE A 6 -0.08 -1.75 -11.16
C PHE A 6 -1.28 -0.79 -11.14
N GLN A 7 -2.36 -1.19 -11.76
CA GLN A 7 -3.62 -0.49 -11.63
C GLN A 7 -4.34 -1.04 -10.40
N VAL A 8 -4.34 -0.29 -9.30
CA VAL A 8 -5.27 -0.54 -8.20
C VAL A 8 -6.67 -0.24 -8.74
N ALA A 9 -7.38 -1.30 -9.15
CA ALA A 9 -8.73 -1.19 -9.65
C ALA A 9 -9.67 -0.85 -8.49
N SER A 10 -9.92 0.42 -8.28
CA SER A 10 -11.07 0.88 -7.54
C SER A 10 -12.05 1.52 -8.52
N ARG A 11 -13.24 0.93 -8.63
CA ARG A 11 -14.47 1.46 -9.23
C ARG A 11 -14.33 2.30 -10.53
N ARG A 12 -15.16 2.00 -11.53
CA ARG A 12 -15.31 2.79 -12.76
C ARG A 12 -15.40 4.28 -12.43
N TRP A 13 -14.44 5.04 -12.90
CA TRP A 13 -14.46 6.50 -12.86
C TRP A 13 -15.37 7.02 -14.00
N PRO A 14 -16.25 8.01 -13.73
CA PRO A 14 -16.84 8.78 -14.81
C PRO A 14 -15.72 9.52 -15.55
N VAL A 15 -15.80 9.58 -16.86
CA VAL A 15 -14.89 10.35 -17.71
C VAL A 15 -15.07 11.83 -17.34
N LEU A 16 -14.17 12.34 -16.53
CA LEU A 16 -14.09 13.77 -16.21
C LEU A 16 -13.24 14.44 -17.29
N GLY A 17 -13.67 15.63 -17.72
CA GLY A 17 -12.91 16.45 -18.66
C GLY A 17 -11.45 16.70 -18.17
N PRO A 18 -10.58 17.28 -19.03
CA PRO A 18 -9.15 17.32 -18.80
C PRO A 18 -8.84 17.95 -17.43
N ALA A 19 -8.23 17.12 -16.55
CA ALA A 19 -7.70 17.60 -15.28
C ALA A 19 -6.56 18.60 -15.57
N ARG A 20 -6.55 19.71 -14.87
CA ARG A 20 -5.41 20.63 -14.91
C ARG A 20 -4.20 19.91 -14.30
N GLN A 21 -3.14 19.74 -15.09
CA GLN A 21 -1.84 19.33 -14.58
C GLN A 21 -1.29 20.48 -13.74
N GLU A 22 -1.20 20.30 -12.44
CA GLU A 22 -0.48 21.24 -11.59
C GLU A 22 1.02 21.01 -11.73
N THR A 23 1.77 22.09 -11.89
CA THR A 23 3.22 22.03 -12.07
C THR A 23 3.91 21.66 -10.76
N GLU A 24 5.13 21.11 -10.84
CA GLU A 24 5.97 20.81 -9.65
C GLU A 24 6.13 22.03 -8.72
N GLN A 25 6.05 23.26 -9.26
CA GLN A 25 6.15 24.50 -8.50
C GLN A 25 4.90 24.81 -7.68
N GLU A 26 3.69 24.44 -8.14
CA GLU A 26 2.45 24.62 -7.41
C GLU A 26 2.33 23.67 -6.21
N MET A 27 3.00 22.52 -6.25
CA MET A 27 3.07 21.57 -5.13
C MET A 27 4.19 21.86 -4.13
N ALA A 28 5.15 22.73 -4.45
CA ALA A 28 6.17 23.15 -3.50
C ALA A 28 5.52 24.00 -2.41
N LEU A 29 5.06 23.35 -1.34
CA LEU A 29 4.58 24.05 -0.14
C LEU A 29 5.62 25.08 0.32
N SER A 30 5.23 26.32 0.51
CA SER A 30 6.09 27.36 1.02
C SER A 30 6.68 26.97 2.38
N PHE A 31 7.84 27.50 2.75
CA PHE A 31 8.47 27.25 4.06
C PHE A 31 7.53 27.54 5.23
N THR A 32 6.65 28.52 5.08
CA THR A 32 5.65 28.92 6.08
C THR A 32 4.52 27.89 6.18
N GLU A 33 4.10 27.30 5.07
CA GLU A 33 3.12 26.21 5.02
C GLU A 33 3.71 24.91 5.56
N LYS A 34 4.98 24.60 5.28
CA LYS A 34 5.72 23.49 5.88
C LYS A 34 5.77 23.59 7.41
N LYS A 35 5.94 24.81 7.96
CA LYS A 35 5.93 25.07 9.41
C LYS A 35 4.53 24.95 10.01
N ARG A 36 3.50 25.26 9.23
CA ARG A 36 2.08 25.12 9.60
C ARG A 36 1.65 23.65 9.60
N ILE A 37 2.12 22.85 8.65
CA ILE A 37 1.91 21.40 8.60
C ILE A 37 2.55 20.72 9.81
N ARG A 38 3.74 21.12 10.24
CA ARG A 38 4.38 20.62 11.47
C ARG A 38 3.58 20.86 12.75
N LYS A 39 2.71 21.88 12.78
CA LYS A 39 1.93 22.25 13.98
C LYS A 39 0.56 21.60 14.08
N SER A 40 0.04 20.97 13.04
CA SER A 40 -1.36 20.50 13.03
C SER A 40 -1.54 19.29 12.11
N PHE A 41 -1.14 18.11 12.58
CA PHE A 41 -1.54 16.84 11.92
C PHE A 41 -3.07 16.81 11.67
N GLY A 42 -3.88 17.36 12.56
CA GLY A 42 -5.33 17.41 12.42
C GLY A 42 -5.87 18.22 11.21
N ARG A 43 -5.02 19.01 10.51
CA ARG A 43 -5.40 19.79 9.30
C ARG A 43 -4.85 19.21 8.01
N ILE A 44 -3.94 18.24 8.07
CA ILE A 44 -3.36 17.59 6.89
C ILE A 44 -4.41 16.81 6.10
N PRO A 45 -5.36 16.07 6.72
CA PRO A 45 -6.42 15.37 6.01
C PRO A 45 -7.31 16.27 5.14
N GLU A 46 -7.36 17.57 5.40
CA GLU A 46 -8.07 18.53 4.54
C GLU A 46 -7.32 18.79 3.21
N ALA A 47 -6.00 18.60 3.20
CA ALA A 47 -5.14 18.87 2.05
C ALA A 47 -4.67 17.61 1.34
N ILE A 48 -4.54 16.48 2.04
CA ILE A 48 -3.97 15.23 1.53
C ILE A 48 -4.88 14.06 1.92
N ASP A 49 -5.22 13.22 0.97
CA ASP A 49 -5.84 11.92 1.24
C ASP A 49 -4.79 11.01 1.88
N MET A 50 -4.78 10.95 3.22
CA MET A 50 -3.76 10.22 3.98
C MET A 50 -3.75 8.73 3.68
N PRO A 51 -4.89 8.03 3.62
CA PRO A 51 -4.93 6.64 3.18
C PRO A 51 -4.30 6.43 1.80
N ASN A 52 -4.57 7.32 0.86
CA ASN A 52 -3.97 7.22 -0.48
C ASN A 52 -2.45 7.47 -0.43
N LEU A 53 -1.97 8.46 0.33
CA LEU A 53 -0.53 8.71 0.46
C LEU A 53 0.19 7.47 0.99
N ILE A 54 -0.36 6.84 2.03
CA ILE A 54 0.22 5.63 2.61
C ILE A 54 0.21 4.49 1.58
N ASP A 55 -0.91 4.24 0.90
CA ASP A 55 -1.01 3.20 -0.12
C ASP A 55 -0.04 3.45 -1.29
N TYR A 56 0.12 4.71 -1.69
CA TYR A 56 1.08 5.12 -2.69
C TYR A 56 2.52 4.80 -2.26
N MET A 57 2.90 5.09 -1.00
CA MET A 57 4.19 4.70 -0.45
C MET A 57 4.35 3.17 -0.44
N MET A 58 3.32 2.46 0.03
CA MET A 58 3.32 0.98 0.10
C MET A 58 3.56 0.33 -1.25
N VAL A 59 2.92 0.80 -2.32
CA VAL A 59 3.11 0.27 -3.68
C VAL A 59 4.56 0.46 -4.14
N ASN A 60 5.14 1.65 -3.92
CA ASN A 60 6.53 1.94 -4.29
C ASN A 60 7.54 1.13 -3.44
N PHE A 61 7.26 0.93 -2.15
CA PHE A 61 8.11 0.11 -1.28
C PHE A 61 8.03 -1.37 -1.65
N PHE A 62 6.83 -1.89 -1.88
CA PHE A 62 6.62 -3.26 -2.32
C PHE A 62 7.27 -3.54 -3.67
N GLY A 63 7.09 -2.64 -4.64
CA GLY A 63 7.72 -2.74 -5.95
C GLY A 63 9.23 -2.56 -5.92
N GLY A 64 9.78 -1.98 -4.85
CA GLY A 64 11.19 -1.60 -4.80
C GLY A 64 11.52 -0.57 -5.88
N ASN A 65 10.61 0.38 -6.14
CA ASN A 65 10.70 1.29 -7.28
C ASN A 65 11.96 2.15 -7.21
N ARG A 66 12.86 1.96 -8.16
CA ARG A 66 14.17 2.62 -8.19
C ARG A 66 14.15 3.96 -8.89
N ASP A 67 13.17 4.17 -9.76
CA ASP A 67 13.01 5.37 -10.58
C ASP A 67 11.87 6.27 -10.08
N TRP A 68 11.33 5.94 -8.93
CA TRP A 68 10.33 6.72 -8.26
C TRP A 68 10.95 7.81 -7.40
N ASP A 69 10.18 8.88 -7.22
CA ASP A 69 10.32 10.04 -6.36
C ASP A 69 11.00 11.24 -7.01
N ASP A 70 11.92 11.06 -7.94
CA ASP A 70 12.47 12.17 -8.70
C ASP A 70 11.48 12.68 -9.77
N HIS A 71 10.87 11.74 -10.48
CA HIS A 71 9.76 11.93 -11.44
C HIS A 71 8.84 10.69 -11.36
N ASN A 72 8.03 10.43 -12.34
CA ASN A 72 7.18 9.24 -12.44
C ASN A 72 6.07 9.19 -11.39
N TRP A 73 5.48 10.34 -11.08
CA TRP A 73 4.32 10.46 -10.22
C TRP A 73 3.41 11.62 -10.63
N TYR A 74 2.14 11.52 -10.26
CA TYR A 74 1.16 12.60 -10.40
C TYR A 74 0.41 12.79 -9.10
N SER A 75 -0.10 14.00 -8.90
CA SER A 75 -1.11 14.27 -7.88
C SER A 75 -2.40 14.78 -8.51
N ILE A 76 -3.52 14.36 -7.94
CA ILE A 76 -4.86 14.70 -8.41
C ILE A 76 -5.65 15.22 -7.22
N ASN A 77 -6.31 16.36 -7.41
CA ASN A 77 -7.27 16.89 -6.42
C ASN A 77 -8.62 17.11 -7.09
N PRO A 78 -9.69 16.40 -6.65
CA PRO A 78 -11.04 16.61 -7.19
C PRO A 78 -11.52 18.05 -6.90
N ARG A 79 -12.11 18.70 -7.92
CA ARG A 79 -12.61 20.09 -7.77
C ARG A 79 -13.88 20.17 -6.93
N VAL A 80 -14.67 19.11 -6.87
CA VAL A 80 -16.01 19.09 -6.27
C VAL A 80 -16.10 18.31 -4.97
N ASP A 81 -15.13 17.45 -4.69
CA ASP A 81 -15.01 16.71 -3.43
C ASP A 81 -13.63 17.00 -2.82
N ARG A 82 -13.64 17.57 -1.63
CA ARG A 82 -12.42 18.03 -0.95
C ARG A 82 -11.70 16.90 -0.21
N GLY A 83 -11.64 15.71 -0.80
CA GLY A 83 -10.96 14.55 -0.22
C GLY A 83 -9.43 14.64 -0.18
N GLY A 84 -8.84 15.82 -0.43
CA GLY A 84 -7.39 16.03 -0.45
C GLY A 84 -6.71 15.54 -1.73
N TYR A 85 -5.42 15.87 -1.86
CA TYR A 85 -4.58 15.40 -2.96
C TYR A 85 -4.34 13.90 -2.85
N LYS A 86 -4.49 13.21 -3.99
CA LYS A 86 -4.18 11.79 -4.18
C LYS A 86 -2.95 11.65 -5.06
N PHE A 87 -2.07 10.75 -4.70
CA PHE A 87 -0.86 10.42 -5.45
C PHE A 87 -1.07 9.17 -6.28
N VAL A 88 -0.51 9.16 -7.48
CA VAL A 88 -0.62 8.06 -8.45
C VAL A 88 0.77 7.76 -9.01
N CYS A 89 1.10 6.47 -9.07
CA CYS A 89 2.32 6.00 -9.73
C CYS A 89 2.20 6.16 -11.25
N TRP A 90 3.30 6.53 -11.87
CA TRP A 90 3.46 6.63 -13.31
C TRP A 90 4.79 6.00 -13.69
N ASP A 91 4.85 5.37 -14.88
CA ASP A 91 6.08 4.85 -15.50
C ASP A 91 6.97 4.06 -14.51
N ALA A 92 6.39 3.05 -13.86
CA ALA A 92 7.04 2.29 -12.79
C ALA A 92 7.82 1.07 -13.34
N GLU A 93 8.56 1.24 -14.45
CA GLU A 93 9.30 0.16 -15.13
C GLU A 93 10.52 -0.34 -14.34
N ARG A 94 11.05 0.51 -13.43
CA ARG A 94 12.19 0.17 -12.56
C ARG A 94 11.75 -0.45 -11.22
N THR A 95 10.84 -1.44 -11.32
CA THR A 95 10.31 -2.18 -10.17
C THR A 95 10.61 -3.67 -10.28
N LEU A 96 10.45 -4.40 -9.18
CA LEU A 96 10.59 -5.87 -9.08
C LEU A 96 11.99 -6.38 -9.48
N GLU A 97 13.02 -5.57 -9.32
CA GLU A 97 14.39 -5.91 -9.73
C GLU A 97 15.10 -6.77 -8.69
N SER A 98 15.14 -6.33 -7.45
CA SER A 98 15.80 -7.04 -6.34
C SER A 98 14.82 -7.33 -5.22
N ILE A 99 14.82 -8.57 -4.71
CA ILE A 99 13.91 -8.99 -3.62
C ILE A 99 14.20 -8.19 -2.35
N THR A 100 15.46 -8.03 -1.99
CA THR A 100 15.89 -7.42 -0.72
C THR A 100 16.63 -6.09 -0.90
N GLY A 101 17.33 -5.90 -2.03
CA GLY A 101 18.26 -4.78 -2.25
C GLY A 101 17.57 -3.44 -2.50
N ASP A 102 16.30 -3.45 -2.88
CA ASP A 102 15.56 -2.24 -3.22
C ASP A 102 14.65 -1.77 -2.07
N ASN A 103 15.26 -1.53 -0.91
CA ASN A 103 14.56 -0.93 0.21
C ASN A 103 14.37 0.58 -0.02
N ARG A 104 13.10 1.01 -0.14
CA ARG A 104 12.73 2.41 -0.40
C ARG A 104 12.12 3.12 0.81
N THR A 105 12.10 2.49 1.99
CA THR A 105 11.49 3.07 3.20
C THR A 105 12.23 4.29 3.77
N GLY A 106 13.47 4.52 3.36
CA GLY A 106 14.29 5.65 3.79
C GLY A 106 14.24 6.89 2.86
N VAL A 107 13.45 6.86 1.78
CA VAL A 107 13.39 7.99 0.84
C VAL A 107 12.76 9.23 1.46
N GLY A 108 13.15 10.41 0.99
CA GLY A 108 12.68 11.68 1.54
C GLY A 108 13.23 12.89 0.80
N GLN A 109 13.05 12.93 -0.54
CA GLN A 109 13.60 13.98 -1.39
C GLN A 109 12.77 15.28 -1.29
N ASP A 110 13.45 16.42 -1.29
CA ASP A 110 12.77 17.72 -1.27
C ASP A 110 11.92 17.94 -2.53
N ASN A 111 10.75 18.55 -2.32
CA ASN A 111 9.75 18.84 -3.36
C ASN A 111 9.16 17.60 -4.06
N LYS A 112 9.23 16.44 -3.41
CA LYS A 112 8.69 15.17 -3.91
C LYS A 112 7.68 14.57 -2.90
N PRO A 113 6.83 13.62 -3.30
CA PRO A 113 5.87 12.98 -2.40
C PRO A 113 6.53 12.34 -1.17
N SER A 114 7.71 11.76 -1.34
CA SER A 114 8.45 11.14 -0.24
C SER A 114 8.86 12.14 0.84
N ARG A 115 8.94 13.43 0.53
CA ARG A 115 9.20 14.46 1.54
C ARG A 115 8.06 14.58 2.52
N LEU A 116 6.81 14.52 2.05
CA LEU A 116 5.64 14.49 2.91
C LEU A 116 5.70 13.29 3.86
N TYR A 117 5.88 12.11 3.30
CA TYR A 117 6.05 10.87 4.05
C TYR A 117 7.17 10.98 5.08
N SER A 118 8.38 11.42 4.70
CA SER A 118 9.53 11.50 5.61
C SER A 118 9.31 12.48 6.77
N GLN A 119 8.55 13.54 6.56
CA GLN A 119 8.18 14.48 7.62
C GLN A 119 7.09 13.94 8.54
N LEU A 120 6.12 13.20 7.97
CA LEU A 120 5.02 12.60 8.72
C LEU A 120 5.47 11.48 9.64
N ARG A 121 6.55 10.77 9.31
CA ARG A 121 7.12 9.70 10.15
C ARG A 121 7.47 10.11 11.58
N SER A 122 7.64 11.39 11.85
CA SER A 122 7.84 11.89 13.22
C SER A 122 6.54 11.95 14.04
N ASN A 123 5.40 11.66 13.44
CA ASN A 123 4.08 11.68 14.07
C ASN A 123 3.62 10.25 14.36
N SER A 124 3.28 9.95 15.62
CA SER A 124 2.86 8.62 16.05
C SER A 124 1.56 8.16 15.41
N GLU A 125 0.59 9.08 15.19
CA GLU A 125 -0.67 8.75 14.52
C GLU A 125 -0.44 8.31 13.08
N PHE A 126 0.44 9.01 12.36
CA PHE A 126 0.80 8.61 11.01
C PHE A 126 1.40 7.20 10.98
N ASN A 127 2.29 6.89 11.92
CA ASN A 127 2.92 5.56 11.99
C ASN A 127 1.91 4.47 12.34
N LEU A 128 0.95 4.76 13.23
CA LEU A 128 -0.14 3.84 13.54
C LEU A 128 -1.03 3.58 12.32
N GLU A 129 -1.46 4.65 11.63
CA GLU A 129 -2.25 4.51 10.40
C GLU A 129 -1.47 3.79 9.31
N PHE A 130 -0.17 4.03 9.19
CA PHE A 130 0.70 3.32 8.26
C PHE A 130 0.74 1.82 8.57
N GLY A 131 0.90 1.45 9.83
CA GLY A 131 0.89 0.05 10.28
C GLY A 131 -0.44 -0.64 10.00
N ASP A 132 -1.57 0.01 10.28
CA ASP A 132 -2.91 -0.51 10.00
C ASP A 132 -3.12 -0.76 8.49
N ARG A 133 -2.67 0.18 7.65
CA ARG A 133 -2.77 0.01 6.20
C ARG A 133 -1.81 -1.04 5.65
N ALA A 134 -0.60 -1.12 6.19
CA ALA A 134 0.34 -2.18 5.85
C ALA A 134 -0.25 -3.56 6.18
N HIS A 135 -0.86 -3.71 7.35
CA HIS A 135 -1.54 -4.94 7.73
C HIS A 135 -2.68 -5.29 6.76
N LYS A 136 -3.53 -4.32 6.43
CA LYS A 136 -4.63 -4.50 5.48
C LYS A 136 -4.15 -5.04 4.12
N HIS A 137 -2.97 -4.63 3.66
CA HIS A 137 -2.49 -5.01 2.34
C HIS A 137 -1.62 -6.26 2.32
N LEU A 138 -0.87 -6.51 3.39
CA LEU A 138 0.09 -7.63 3.45
C LEU A 138 -0.50 -8.92 4.03
N PHE A 139 -1.66 -8.88 4.67
CA PHE A 139 -2.25 -10.02 5.38
C PHE A 139 -3.69 -10.29 4.92
N ASN A 140 -4.22 -11.44 5.29
CA ASN A 140 -5.64 -11.81 5.23
C ASN A 140 -6.29 -11.60 3.86
N GLY A 141 -5.63 -12.00 2.79
CA GLY A 141 -6.11 -11.80 1.42
C GLY A 141 -6.00 -10.35 0.94
N GLY A 142 -5.18 -9.54 1.58
CA GLY A 142 -4.88 -8.16 1.17
C GLY A 142 -4.24 -8.07 -0.21
N ALA A 143 -4.23 -6.88 -0.78
CA ALA A 143 -3.81 -6.65 -2.16
C ALA A 143 -2.35 -7.01 -2.46
N LEU A 144 -1.49 -7.03 -1.45
CA LEU A 144 -0.06 -7.31 -1.56
C LEU A 144 0.33 -8.68 -1.00
N THR A 145 -0.62 -9.56 -0.69
CA THR A 145 -0.30 -10.96 -0.35
C THR A 145 0.26 -11.70 -1.55
N PRO A 146 1.10 -12.74 -1.34
CA PRO A 146 1.69 -13.51 -2.43
C PRO A 146 0.64 -14.01 -3.43
N GLU A 147 -0.47 -14.58 -2.96
CA GLU A 147 -1.53 -15.13 -3.78
C GLU A 147 -2.13 -14.08 -4.72
N ASN A 148 -2.47 -12.91 -4.17
CA ASN A 148 -3.11 -11.84 -4.92
C ASN A 148 -2.14 -11.13 -5.89
N THR A 149 -0.89 -10.99 -5.52
CA THR A 149 0.12 -10.37 -6.38
C THR A 149 0.51 -11.31 -7.52
N ILE A 150 0.70 -12.59 -7.25
CA ILE A 150 0.98 -13.63 -8.25
C ILE A 150 -0.18 -13.73 -9.25
N ALA A 151 -1.41 -13.88 -8.75
CA ALA A 151 -2.60 -14.00 -9.62
C ALA A 151 -2.76 -12.77 -10.54
N ARG A 152 -2.56 -11.57 -10.00
CA ARG A 152 -2.65 -10.31 -10.77
C ARG A 152 -1.54 -10.21 -11.80
N TYR A 153 -0.31 -10.51 -11.42
CA TYR A 153 0.83 -10.48 -12.31
C TYR A 153 0.67 -11.50 -13.46
N GLN A 154 0.27 -12.73 -13.14
CA GLN A 154 0.01 -13.78 -14.13
C GLN A 154 -1.05 -13.33 -15.13
N ALA A 155 -2.18 -12.82 -14.65
CA ALA A 155 -3.27 -12.35 -15.52
C ALA A 155 -2.82 -11.25 -16.49
N LEU A 156 -1.99 -10.32 -16.03
CA LEU A 156 -1.43 -9.27 -16.89
C LEU A 156 -0.38 -9.81 -17.88
N ALA A 157 0.46 -10.73 -17.43
CA ALA A 157 1.45 -11.38 -18.28
C ALA A 157 0.77 -12.17 -19.43
N ASP A 158 -0.33 -12.87 -19.12
CA ASP A 158 -1.08 -13.64 -20.12
C ASP A 158 -1.70 -12.73 -21.20
N VAL A 159 -2.17 -11.54 -20.82
CA VAL A 159 -2.72 -10.56 -21.76
C VAL A 159 -1.69 -10.10 -22.79
N ILE A 160 -0.44 -9.84 -22.35
CA ILE A 160 0.61 -9.28 -23.20
C ILE A 160 1.50 -10.35 -23.88
N ASP A 161 1.39 -11.61 -23.49
CA ASP A 161 2.28 -12.69 -23.92
C ASP A 161 2.47 -12.74 -25.45
N ARG A 162 1.36 -12.68 -26.21
CA ARG A 162 1.43 -12.69 -27.68
C ARG A 162 2.03 -11.40 -28.27
N ALA A 163 1.80 -10.27 -27.61
CA ALA A 163 2.31 -8.98 -28.08
C ALA A 163 3.85 -8.92 -27.94
N ILE A 164 4.42 -9.61 -26.95
CA ILE A 164 5.87 -9.69 -26.73
C ILE A 164 6.60 -10.34 -27.92
N VAL A 165 5.93 -11.20 -28.70
CA VAL A 165 6.53 -11.74 -29.95
C VAL A 165 6.79 -10.63 -30.96
N GLY A 166 5.81 -9.74 -31.17
CA GLY A 166 5.95 -8.59 -32.05
C GLY A 166 6.96 -7.55 -31.54
N GLU A 167 6.93 -7.31 -30.22
CA GLU A 167 7.91 -6.44 -29.53
C GLU A 167 9.33 -6.97 -29.71
N SER A 168 9.54 -8.28 -29.50
CA SER A 168 10.83 -8.93 -29.69
C SER A 168 11.33 -8.86 -31.14
N ALA A 169 10.44 -9.07 -32.09
CA ALA A 169 10.76 -9.01 -33.52
C ALA A 169 11.16 -7.59 -33.96
N ARG A 170 10.55 -6.55 -33.36
CA ARG A 170 10.78 -5.16 -33.74
C ARG A 170 11.95 -4.51 -33.01
N TRP A 171 12.13 -4.80 -31.74
CA TRP A 171 13.02 -4.07 -30.85
C TRP A 171 14.03 -4.93 -30.10
N GLY A 172 13.98 -6.27 -30.28
CA GLY A 172 14.80 -7.19 -29.51
C GLY A 172 16.30 -6.94 -29.62
N ASP A 173 16.78 -6.50 -30.80
CA ASP A 173 18.18 -6.18 -31.09
C ASP A 173 18.58 -4.73 -30.80
N SER A 174 17.60 -3.89 -30.36
CA SER A 174 17.84 -2.44 -30.19
C SER A 174 18.92 -2.09 -29.17
N LYS A 175 19.24 -3.00 -28.24
CA LYS A 175 20.20 -2.80 -27.15
C LYS A 175 21.38 -3.77 -27.14
N ARG A 176 21.34 -4.83 -27.96
CA ARG A 176 22.39 -5.83 -28.05
C ARG A 176 22.29 -6.64 -29.36
N ALA A 177 23.44 -7.13 -29.87
CA ALA A 177 23.50 -7.91 -31.11
C ALA A 177 22.74 -9.25 -31.04
N ASN A 178 22.77 -9.93 -29.87
CA ASN A 178 21.92 -11.09 -29.63
C ASN A 178 20.56 -10.61 -29.09
N PRO A 179 19.47 -10.68 -29.88
CA PRO A 179 18.22 -10.02 -29.53
C PRO A 179 17.57 -10.56 -28.28
N TYR A 180 16.85 -9.70 -27.54
CA TYR A 180 15.91 -10.12 -26.54
C TYR A 180 14.70 -10.78 -27.21
N THR A 181 14.29 -11.94 -26.70
CA THR A 181 13.17 -12.68 -27.25
C THR A 181 12.10 -13.00 -26.20
N ARG A 182 10.87 -13.18 -26.68
CA ARG A 182 9.78 -13.68 -25.82
C ARG A 182 10.13 -15.01 -25.17
N ASN A 183 10.69 -15.97 -25.96
CA ASN A 183 10.86 -17.33 -25.51
C ASN A 183 12.03 -17.54 -24.54
N VAL A 184 12.98 -16.64 -24.49
CA VAL A 184 14.15 -16.76 -23.61
C VAL A 184 14.07 -15.73 -22.49
N GLU A 185 14.29 -14.45 -22.80
CA GLU A 185 14.49 -13.45 -21.77
C GLU A 185 13.17 -13.04 -21.09
N TRP A 186 12.10 -12.86 -21.86
CA TRP A 186 10.82 -12.46 -21.28
C TRP A 186 10.22 -13.56 -20.41
N VAL A 187 10.22 -14.81 -20.89
CA VAL A 187 9.73 -15.97 -20.10
C VAL A 187 10.57 -16.14 -18.84
N ALA A 188 11.89 -16.08 -18.94
CA ALA A 188 12.77 -16.21 -17.77
C ALA A 188 12.49 -15.12 -16.72
N GLU A 189 12.30 -13.86 -17.15
CA GLU A 189 12.01 -12.78 -16.24
C GLU A 189 10.60 -12.87 -15.62
N ARG A 190 9.59 -13.22 -16.42
CA ARG A 190 8.25 -13.52 -15.91
C ARG A 190 8.27 -14.59 -14.82
N ASP A 191 8.98 -15.70 -15.10
CA ASP A 191 9.04 -16.84 -14.18
C ASP A 191 9.86 -16.49 -12.92
N ARG A 192 10.91 -15.68 -13.04
CA ARG A 192 11.63 -15.13 -11.88
C ARG A 192 10.72 -14.32 -10.98
N ILE A 193 9.89 -13.47 -11.56
CA ILE A 193 8.97 -12.62 -10.78
C ILE A 193 7.90 -13.48 -10.11
N LEU A 194 7.26 -14.38 -10.84
CA LEU A 194 6.20 -15.25 -10.32
C LEU A 194 6.68 -16.24 -9.26
N ASN A 195 7.83 -16.89 -9.48
CA ASN A 195 8.26 -18.01 -8.66
C ASN A 195 9.31 -17.63 -7.61
N SER A 196 9.90 -16.44 -7.70
CA SER A 196 10.96 -16.02 -6.78
C SER A 196 10.66 -14.68 -6.11
N TYR A 197 10.33 -13.64 -6.87
CA TYR A 197 10.14 -12.29 -6.30
C TYR A 197 8.84 -12.20 -5.49
N LEU A 198 7.69 -12.43 -6.11
CA LEU A 198 6.38 -12.21 -5.50
C LEU A 198 6.10 -13.12 -4.31
N PRO A 199 6.51 -14.41 -4.30
CA PRO A 199 6.30 -15.28 -3.13
C PRO A 199 6.96 -14.80 -1.84
N GLN A 200 8.06 -14.06 -1.94
CA GLN A 200 8.86 -13.61 -0.80
C GLN A 200 8.65 -12.13 -0.47
N ARG A 201 8.11 -11.35 -1.41
CA ARG A 201 8.18 -9.88 -1.31
C ARG A 201 7.34 -9.30 -0.20
N SER A 202 6.23 -9.94 0.17
CA SER A 202 5.39 -9.50 1.29
C SER A 202 6.16 -9.55 2.60
N ASP A 203 6.84 -10.66 2.89
CA ASP A 203 7.63 -10.83 4.11
C ASP A 203 8.83 -9.89 4.15
N VAL A 204 9.52 -9.73 3.02
CA VAL A 204 10.63 -8.78 2.91
C VAL A 204 10.14 -7.34 3.13
N THR A 205 9.01 -6.96 2.55
CA THR A 205 8.41 -5.64 2.75
C THR A 205 8.05 -5.43 4.21
N LEU A 206 7.41 -6.40 4.86
CA LEU A 206 7.08 -6.34 6.29
C LEU A 206 8.32 -6.14 7.15
N SER A 207 9.40 -6.90 6.89
CA SER A 207 10.68 -6.75 7.58
C SER A 207 11.28 -5.35 7.38
N GLN A 208 11.22 -4.81 6.18
CA GLN A 208 11.68 -3.44 5.88
C GLN A 208 10.86 -2.38 6.61
N LEU A 209 9.52 -2.57 6.71
CA LEU A 209 8.64 -1.67 7.45
C LEU A 209 8.91 -1.71 8.95
N ARG A 210 9.13 -2.89 9.54
CA ARG A 210 9.54 -3.05 10.95
C ARG A 210 10.85 -2.31 11.22
N SER A 211 11.86 -2.55 10.40
CA SER A 211 13.16 -1.87 10.51
C SER A 211 13.05 -0.34 10.37
N ALA A 212 12.02 0.14 9.70
CA ALA A 212 11.75 1.56 9.54
C ALA A 212 10.79 2.14 10.60
N ASN A 213 10.37 1.37 11.61
CA ASN A 213 9.35 1.73 12.60
C ASN A 213 8.00 2.17 12.00
N LEU A 214 7.60 1.53 10.89
CA LEU A 214 6.32 1.74 10.20
C LEU A 214 5.34 0.58 10.40
N TYR A 215 5.78 -0.47 11.06
CA TYR A 215 4.96 -1.60 11.47
C TYR A 215 5.48 -2.10 12.83
N PRO A 216 4.60 -2.49 13.77
CA PRO A 216 5.01 -2.97 15.09
C PRO A 216 5.82 -4.27 15.01
N ASP A 217 6.68 -4.49 16.00
CA ASP A 217 7.35 -5.79 16.19
C ASP A 217 6.39 -6.86 16.72
N THR A 218 5.35 -6.44 17.45
CA THR A 218 4.29 -7.31 17.92
C THR A 218 3.37 -7.66 16.76
N ASP A 219 3.08 -8.95 16.58
CA ASP A 219 2.15 -9.41 15.57
C ASP A 219 0.71 -9.01 15.91
N ALA A 220 -0.06 -8.70 14.87
CA ALA A 220 -1.49 -8.43 15.03
C ALA A 220 -2.24 -9.70 15.45
N PRO A 221 -3.38 -9.59 16.15
CA PRO A 221 -4.21 -10.75 16.47
C PRO A 221 -4.69 -11.50 15.23
N VAL A 222 -4.66 -12.81 15.29
CA VAL A 222 -5.21 -13.70 14.27
C VAL A 222 -6.65 -14.04 14.67
N PHE A 223 -7.59 -13.83 13.75
CA PHE A 223 -8.99 -14.15 13.95
C PHE A 223 -9.32 -15.52 13.36
N SER A 224 -10.24 -16.25 13.98
CA SER A 224 -10.80 -17.48 13.40
C SER A 224 -11.51 -17.22 12.07
N GLN A 225 -12.00 -15.98 11.86
CA GLN A 225 -12.55 -15.50 10.59
C GLN A 225 -12.31 -14.00 10.43
N HIS A 226 -11.67 -13.59 9.32
CA HIS A 226 -11.37 -12.21 9.01
C HIS A 226 -12.48 -11.54 8.17
N GLY A 227 -13.65 -11.29 8.82
CA GLY A 227 -14.80 -10.65 8.15
C GLY A 227 -15.64 -11.64 7.32
N GLY A 228 -16.56 -11.09 6.52
CA GLY A 228 -17.50 -11.88 5.73
C GLY A 228 -18.78 -12.25 6.48
N HIS A 229 -19.58 -13.13 5.90
CA HIS A 229 -20.80 -13.63 6.52
C HIS A 229 -20.45 -14.74 7.53
N VAL A 230 -21.02 -14.63 8.72
CA VAL A 230 -20.96 -15.68 9.76
C VAL A 230 -22.36 -16.21 10.01
N LEU A 231 -22.48 -17.49 10.32
CA LEU A 231 -23.74 -18.07 10.75
C LEU A 231 -24.11 -17.54 12.13
N SER A 232 -25.40 -17.48 12.43
CA SER A 232 -25.86 -17.14 13.79
C SER A 232 -25.24 -18.11 14.79
N ALA A 233 -24.81 -17.61 15.94
CA ALA A 233 -24.11 -18.36 16.99
C ALA A 233 -22.66 -18.81 16.62
N THR A 234 -22.04 -18.26 15.56
CA THR A 234 -20.61 -18.45 15.35
C THR A 234 -19.83 -17.74 16.46
N GLU A 235 -18.97 -18.46 17.14
CA GLU A 235 -18.05 -17.89 18.11
C GLU A 235 -16.79 -17.40 17.36
N LEU A 236 -16.49 -16.11 17.48
CA LEU A 236 -15.27 -15.52 16.94
C LEU A 236 -14.16 -15.64 17.99
N THR A 237 -13.09 -16.34 17.64
CA THR A 237 -11.90 -16.43 18.48
C THR A 237 -10.76 -15.59 17.91
N MET A 238 -9.94 -15.08 18.80
CA MET A 238 -8.73 -14.33 18.47
C MET A 238 -7.54 -14.95 19.20
N SER A 239 -6.38 -14.94 18.58
CA SER A 239 -5.13 -15.38 19.19
C SER A 239 -4.00 -14.44 18.83
N ASN A 240 -2.98 -14.35 19.67
CA ASN A 240 -1.73 -13.63 19.43
C ASN A 240 -0.56 -14.39 20.07
N ASN A 241 0.65 -14.09 19.62
CA ASN A 241 1.88 -14.68 20.16
C ASN A 241 2.35 -13.95 21.43
N SER A 242 1.91 -12.71 21.65
CA SER A 242 2.33 -11.89 22.79
C SER A 242 1.39 -10.71 23.02
N GLY A 243 1.36 -10.18 24.24
CA GLY A 243 0.57 -9.02 24.59
C GLY A 243 -0.90 -9.35 24.91
N THR A 244 -1.68 -8.31 25.15
CA THR A 244 -3.11 -8.39 25.47
C THR A 244 -3.94 -7.88 24.30
N ILE A 245 -4.96 -8.64 23.90
CA ILE A 245 -5.86 -8.26 22.83
C ILE A 245 -6.97 -7.38 23.41
N TYR A 246 -7.23 -6.24 22.79
CA TYR A 246 -8.38 -5.39 23.05
C TYR A 246 -9.24 -5.27 21.80
N TYR A 247 -10.55 -5.21 21.97
CA TYR A 247 -11.50 -5.13 20.87
C TYR A 247 -12.70 -4.24 21.20
N THR A 248 -13.41 -3.79 20.17
CA THR A 248 -14.72 -3.13 20.27
C THR A 248 -15.74 -3.87 19.41
N THR A 249 -17.02 -3.74 19.75
CA THR A 249 -18.13 -4.36 19.00
C THR A 249 -19.00 -3.32 18.30
N ASN A 250 -18.68 -2.03 18.43
CA ASN A 250 -19.45 -0.92 17.88
C ASN A 250 -18.75 -0.26 16.66
N GLY A 251 -17.67 -0.85 16.17
CA GLY A 251 -16.89 -0.31 15.04
C GLY A 251 -15.99 0.88 15.39
N SER A 252 -15.91 1.30 16.68
CA SER A 252 -14.92 2.28 17.10
C SER A 252 -13.53 1.64 17.13
N ASP A 253 -12.50 2.48 17.00
CA ASP A 253 -11.13 2.04 17.19
C ASP A 253 -10.90 1.69 18.69
N PRO A 254 -10.32 0.53 19.03
CA PRO A 254 -9.93 0.23 20.41
C PRO A 254 -8.83 1.15 20.94
N ARG A 255 -8.20 1.95 20.09
CA ARG A 255 -7.23 3.01 20.45
C ARG A 255 -7.89 4.38 20.36
N LEU A 256 -7.45 5.29 21.20
CA LEU A 256 -7.66 6.73 21.01
C LEU A 256 -6.47 7.33 20.24
N PRO A 257 -6.62 8.54 19.64
CA PRO A 257 -5.50 9.29 19.12
C PRO A 257 -4.35 9.37 20.14
N GLY A 258 -3.13 9.08 19.71
CA GLY A 258 -1.96 8.94 20.60
C GLY A 258 -1.71 7.52 21.12
N GLY A 259 -2.54 6.54 20.69
CA GLY A 259 -2.34 5.11 21.00
C GLY A 259 -2.82 4.67 22.39
N SER A 260 -3.44 5.55 23.18
CA SER A 260 -4.03 5.15 24.46
C SER A 260 -5.29 4.30 24.27
N LEU A 261 -5.59 3.45 25.28
CA LEU A 261 -6.76 2.57 25.21
C LEU A 261 -8.07 3.36 25.20
N ASN A 262 -8.98 3.02 24.28
CA ASN A 262 -10.31 3.55 24.25
C ASN A 262 -11.11 3.01 25.45
N PRO A 263 -11.83 3.87 26.23
CA PRO A 263 -12.63 3.42 27.36
C PRO A 263 -13.72 2.39 27.02
N ASN A 264 -14.16 2.35 25.76
CA ASN A 264 -15.12 1.36 25.25
C ASN A 264 -14.48 0.04 24.80
N ALA A 265 -13.15 -0.03 24.76
CA ALA A 265 -12.47 -1.26 24.42
C ALA A 265 -12.59 -2.29 25.54
N LYS A 266 -12.81 -3.53 25.15
CA LYS A 266 -12.87 -4.69 26.03
C LYS A 266 -11.60 -5.51 25.88
N GLN A 267 -11.09 -6.04 26.98
CA GLN A 267 -10.03 -7.01 26.93
C GLN A 267 -10.61 -8.36 26.49
N TYR A 268 -9.90 -9.05 25.59
CA TYR A 268 -10.27 -10.39 25.17
C TYR A 268 -9.83 -11.41 26.22
N ASP A 269 -10.75 -12.25 26.64
CA ASP A 269 -10.58 -13.26 27.70
C ASP A 269 -10.66 -14.71 27.20
N GLY A 270 -10.67 -14.92 25.87
CA GLY A 270 -10.71 -16.23 25.22
C GLY A 270 -11.92 -16.46 24.35
N SER A 271 -13.00 -15.67 24.50
CA SER A 271 -14.17 -15.78 23.64
C SER A 271 -14.83 -14.43 23.38
N VAL A 272 -15.42 -14.26 22.21
CA VAL A 272 -16.32 -13.16 21.89
C VAL A 272 -17.67 -13.73 21.52
N SER A 273 -18.66 -13.57 22.42
CA SER A 273 -20.04 -13.96 22.12
C SER A 273 -20.62 -13.00 21.07
N THR A 274 -20.99 -13.53 19.91
CA THR A 274 -21.52 -12.78 18.77
C THR A 274 -23.04 -12.69 18.81
N THR A 275 -23.62 -12.09 19.83
CA THR A 275 -25.04 -11.70 19.79
C THR A 275 -25.26 -10.40 19.02
N THR A 276 -24.20 -9.67 18.67
CA THR A 276 -24.28 -8.45 17.87
C THR A 276 -23.22 -8.52 16.79
N LEU A 277 -23.62 -8.93 15.60
CA LEU A 277 -22.76 -8.85 14.41
C LEU A 277 -22.49 -7.38 14.09
N VAL A 278 -21.24 -7.07 13.85
CA VAL A 278 -20.83 -5.76 13.32
C VAL A 278 -21.48 -5.59 11.96
N ALA A 279 -22.17 -4.46 11.73
CA ALA A 279 -22.86 -4.21 10.47
C ALA A 279 -21.91 -4.33 9.27
N ALA A 280 -22.42 -4.84 8.16
CA ALA A 280 -21.65 -4.98 6.93
C ALA A 280 -21.07 -3.61 6.50
N GLY A 281 -19.77 -3.56 6.24
CA GLY A 281 -19.08 -2.34 5.78
C GLY A 281 -18.26 -1.61 6.85
N LEU A 282 -18.23 -2.06 8.09
CA LEU A 282 -17.35 -1.48 9.10
C LEU A 282 -15.91 -1.93 8.92
N VAL A 283 -14.98 -1.01 9.12
CA VAL A 283 -13.55 -1.24 9.05
C VAL A 283 -13.05 -1.77 10.40
N TRP A 284 -12.43 -2.94 10.40
CA TRP A 284 -11.78 -3.48 11.59
C TRP A 284 -10.44 -2.80 11.80
N LYS A 285 -10.17 -2.41 13.03
CA LYS A 285 -8.86 -1.92 13.47
C LYS A 285 -8.43 -2.70 14.70
N TYR A 286 -7.16 -3.03 14.77
CA TYR A 286 -6.55 -3.74 15.90
C TYR A 286 -5.32 -2.99 16.39
N LEU A 287 -4.99 -3.22 17.63
CA LEU A 287 -3.80 -2.68 18.28
C LEU A 287 -2.57 -3.51 17.97
#